data_4999e9f3b226359e0ea6a3b6c9af5ef3
#
_entry.id   4999e9f3b226359e0ea6a3b6c9af5ef3
#
_cell.length_a   1.000
_cell.length_b   1.000
_cell.length_c   1.000
_cell.angle_alpha   90.00
_cell.angle_beta   90.00
_cell.angle_gamma   90.00
#
_symmetry.space_group_name_H-M   'P 1'
#
loop_
_entity.id
_entity.type
_entity.pdbx_description
1 polymer ?
#
loop_
_entity_poly.entity_id
_entity_poly.type
_entity_poly.pdbx_seq_one_letter_code
_entity_poly.pdbx_strand_id
1 'polypeptide(L)'
;VILEEAIQASVKLSHRYIPARQLPDKAVGLLDTACARVAISQHTMPGTIDFLKKSIIALELEQTALERENKFNLEADERLFEIKEQLVNTNANLTILEAKWQEESKIVSELVSIRHKIINSDTLLDQSNNELFDTQRILLENLKQIQGSAPLVLPLVDAHAIANVI
;
A
#
# COMPACT_ATOMS: atom_id res chain seq x y z
N VAL A 1 -6.62 -6.33 -12.12
CA VAL A 1 -7.83 -7.19 -12.21
C VAL A 1 -8.88 -6.63 -11.26
N ILE A 2 -10.12 -6.56 -11.74
CA ILE A 2 -11.29 -6.10 -11.00
C ILE A 2 -12.12 -7.35 -10.67
N LEU A 3 -12.48 -7.52 -9.40
CA LEU A 3 -13.36 -8.61 -8.98
C LEU A 3 -14.83 -8.21 -9.15
N GLU A 4 -15.71 -9.20 -9.32
CA GLU A 4 -17.16 -8.96 -9.44
C GLU A 4 -17.73 -8.27 -8.20
N GLU A 5 -17.26 -8.64 -7.01
CA GLU A 5 -17.64 -7.98 -5.75
C GLU A 5 -17.32 -6.49 -5.72
N ALA A 6 -16.21 -6.06 -6.38
CA ALA A 6 -15.85 -4.64 -6.50
C ALA A 6 -16.86 -3.89 -7.37
N ILE A 7 -17.33 -4.50 -8.46
CA ILE A 7 -18.37 -3.91 -9.32
C ILE A 7 -19.67 -3.75 -8.54
N GLN A 8 -20.10 -4.79 -7.82
CA GLN A 8 -21.29 -4.74 -6.99
C GLN A 8 -21.16 -3.69 -5.85
N ALA A 9 -19.97 -3.63 -5.20
CA ALA A 9 -19.68 -2.63 -4.17
C ALA A 9 -19.72 -1.21 -4.75
N SER A 10 -19.15 -0.99 -5.94
CA SER A 10 -19.14 0.33 -6.59
C SER A 10 -20.55 0.87 -6.83
N VAL A 11 -21.47 0.01 -7.28
CA VAL A 11 -22.88 0.38 -7.49
C VAL A 11 -23.55 0.71 -6.14
N LYS A 12 -23.46 -0.19 -5.16
CA LYS A 12 -24.10 -0.03 -3.86
C LYS A 12 -23.59 1.21 -3.10
N LEU A 13 -22.27 1.36 -3.02
CA LEU A 13 -21.65 2.46 -2.26
C LEU A 13 -21.82 3.81 -2.96
N SER A 14 -21.67 3.87 -4.28
CA SER A 14 -21.92 5.10 -5.02
C SER A 14 -23.39 5.55 -4.92
N HIS A 15 -24.33 4.62 -4.92
CA HIS A 15 -25.75 4.94 -4.73
C HIS A 15 -26.01 5.53 -3.36
N ARG A 16 -25.36 5.00 -2.31
CA ARG A 16 -25.56 5.42 -0.92
C ARG A 16 -24.85 6.73 -0.57
N TYR A 17 -23.63 6.92 -1.05
CA TYR A 17 -22.75 8.00 -0.58
C TYR A 17 -22.53 9.12 -1.59
N ILE A 18 -22.87 8.92 -2.88
CA ILE A 18 -22.71 9.93 -3.93
C ILE A 18 -24.08 10.31 -4.50
N PRO A 19 -24.82 11.24 -3.87
CA PRO A 19 -26.17 11.61 -4.31
C PRO A 19 -26.18 12.48 -5.57
N ALA A 20 -25.11 13.23 -5.85
CA ALA A 20 -25.07 14.26 -6.88
C ALA A 20 -24.98 13.77 -8.32
N ARG A 21 -24.75 12.48 -8.54
CA ARG A 21 -24.63 11.88 -9.89
C ARG A 21 -25.58 10.71 -10.04
N GLN A 22 -25.94 10.41 -11.29
CA GLN A 22 -26.79 9.24 -11.61
C GLN A 22 -25.94 8.00 -11.88
N LEU A 23 -26.54 6.81 -11.71
CA LEU A 23 -25.99 5.57 -12.22
C LEU A 23 -26.15 5.52 -13.76
N PRO A 24 -25.18 4.94 -14.49
CA PRO A 24 -24.00 4.21 -14.03
C PRO A 24 -22.77 5.10 -13.74
N ASP A 25 -22.74 6.37 -14.14
CA ASP A 25 -21.59 7.24 -14.13
C ASP A 25 -20.84 7.27 -12.79
N LYS A 26 -21.56 7.38 -11.68
CA LYS A 26 -20.97 7.44 -10.35
C LYS A 26 -20.30 6.13 -9.94
N ALA A 27 -20.85 4.99 -10.36
CA ALA A 27 -20.26 3.68 -10.08
C ALA A 27 -18.99 3.46 -10.92
N VAL A 28 -19.00 3.86 -12.18
CA VAL A 28 -17.84 3.81 -13.07
C VAL A 28 -16.73 4.71 -12.58
N GLY A 29 -17.04 5.97 -12.17
CA GLY A 29 -16.06 6.90 -11.65
C GLY A 29 -15.42 6.41 -10.34
N LEU A 30 -16.20 5.77 -9.46
CA LEU A 30 -15.69 5.18 -8.23
C LEU A 30 -14.75 3.99 -8.52
N LEU A 31 -15.15 3.13 -9.46
CA LEU A 31 -14.35 2.00 -9.90
C LEU A 31 -13.03 2.44 -10.55
N ASP A 32 -13.07 3.45 -11.41
CA ASP A 32 -11.88 4.03 -12.05
C ASP A 32 -10.91 4.58 -11.02
N THR A 33 -11.40 5.32 -10.04
CA THR A 33 -10.58 5.84 -8.94
C THR A 33 -9.94 4.72 -8.12
N ALA A 34 -10.67 3.65 -7.82
CA ALA A 34 -10.13 2.50 -7.11
C ALA A 34 -9.06 1.77 -7.94
N CYS A 35 -9.29 1.60 -9.24
CA CYS A 35 -8.30 1.03 -10.17
C CYS A 35 -7.02 1.85 -10.20
N ALA A 36 -7.14 3.19 -10.28
CA ALA A 36 -5.99 4.08 -10.26
C ALA A 36 -5.21 3.98 -8.93
N ARG A 37 -5.90 3.95 -7.79
CA ARG A 37 -5.25 3.76 -6.47
C ARG A 37 -4.50 2.43 -6.37
N VAL A 38 -5.11 1.33 -6.82
CA VAL A 38 -4.45 0.03 -6.84
C VAL A 38 -3.21 0.05 -7.73
N ALA A 39 -3.31 0.61 -8.94
CA ALA A 39 -2.17 0.75 -9.85
C ALA A 39 -1.05 1.60 -9.24
N ILE A 40 -1.38 2.72 -8.61
CA ILE A 40 -0.42 3.57 -7.92
C ILE A 40 0.25 2.79 -6.77
N SER A 41 -0.52 2.07 -5.93
CA SER A 41 0.04 1.32 -4.81
C SER A 41 1.05 0.25 -5.22
N GLN A 42 0.91 -0.30 -6.43
CA GLN A 42 1.82 -1.31 -6.97
C GLN A 42 3.16 -0.75 -7.48
N HIS A 43 3.20 0.55 -7.82
CA HIS A 43 4.35 1.16 -8.47
C HIS A 43 5.00 2.30 -7.66
N THR A 44 4.35 2.76 -6.59
CA THR A 44 4.85 3.85 -5.77
C THR A 44 5.11 3.41 -4.34
N MET A 45 6.04 4.12 -3.70
CA MET A 45 6.32 3.95 -2.28
C MET A 45 5.09 4.33 -1.45
N PRO A 46 4.69 3.53 -0.44
CA PRO A 46 3.61 3.89 0.47
C PRO A 46 3.86 5.23 1.17
N GLY A 47 2.78 6.03 1.29
CA GLY A 47 2.87 7.34 1.92
C GLY A 47 3.37 7.32 3.36
N THR A 48 3.14 6.23 4.09
CA THR A 48 3.66 6.01 5.45
C THR A 48 5.18 5.94 5.49
N ILE A 49 5.80 5.27 4.52
CA ILE A 49 7.27 5.18 4.39
C ILE A 49 7.85 6.54 3.99
N ASP A 50 7.23 7.22 3.03
CA ASP A 50 7.64 8.57 2.61
C ASP A 50 7.55 9.58 3.77
N PHE A 51 6.48 9.51 4.58
CA PHE A 51 6.32 10.33 5.78
C PHE A 51 7.44 10.08 6.80
N LEU A 52 7.77 8.81 7.10
CA LEU A 52 8.85 8.48 8.03
C LEU A 52 10.21 8.99 7.53
N LYS A 53 10.50 8.84 6.24
CA LYS A 53 11.73 9.38 5.63
C LYS A 53 11.83 10.89 5.77
N LYS A 54 10.75 11.61 5.52
CA LYS A 54 10.69 13.07 5.69
C LYS A 54 10.84 13.47 7.15
N SER A 55 10.25 12.72 8.08
CA SER A 55 10.38 12.95 9.52
C SER A 55 11.83 12.75 9.98
N ILE A 56 12.51 11.73 9.48
CA ILE A 56 13.94 11.51 9.78
C ILE A 56 14.79 12.70 9.32
N ILE A 57 14.58 13.15 8.07
CA ILE A 57 15.30 14.31 7.53
C ILE A 57 15.04 15.56 8.38
N ALA A 58 13.81 15.80 8.82
CA ALA A 58 13.47 16.93 9.66
C ALA A 58 14.17 16.86 11.03
N LEU A 59 14.19 15.68 11.67
CA LEU A 59 14.87 15.45 12.94
C LEU A 59 16.40 15.61 12.81
N GLU A 60 17.01 15.13 11.72
CA GLU A 60 18.45 15.31 11.44
C GLU A 60 18.83 16.78 11.25
N LEU A 61 17.97 17.55 10.58
CA LEU A 61 18.15 19.00 10.43
C LEU A 61 18.04 19.72 11.78
N GLU A 62 17.04 19.37 12.60
CA GLU A 62 16.87 19.90 13.96
C GLU A 62 18.08 19.55 14.82
N GLN A 63 18.56 18.30 14.79
CA GLN A 63 19.76 17.87 15.50
C GLN A 63 20.98 18.71 15.11
N THR A 64 21.18 18.88 13.80
CA THR A 64 22.33 19.67 13.29
C THR A 64 22.25 21.13 13.72
N ALA A 65 21.07 21.73 13.77
CA ALA A 65 20.87 23.09 14.23
C ALA A 65 21.19 23.23 15.74
N LEU A 66 20.65 22.34 16.56
CA LEU A 66 20.89 22.31 18.00
C LEU A 66 22.36 22.04 18.36
N GLU A 67 23.03 21.15 17.62
CA GLU A 67 24.47 20.91 17.84
C GLU A 67 25.35 22.13 17.56
N ARG A 68 24.90 23.02 16.66
CA ARG A 68 25.60 24.33 16.45
C ARG A 68 25.31 25.31 17.56
N GLU A 69 24.08 25.32 18.10
CA GLU A 69 23.68 26.22 19.19
C GLU A 69 24.21 25.75 20.56
N ASN A 70 24.34 24.44 20.76
CA ASN A 70 24.71 23.82 22.02
C ASN A 70 26.11 24.18 22.52
N LYS A 71 26.96 24.78 21.67
CA LYS A 71 28.23 25.34 22.10
C LYS A 71 28.08 26.45 23.17
N PHE A 72 26.84 26.89 23.44
CA PHE A 72 26.54 28.04 24.28
C PHE A 72 25.39 27.82 25.30
N ASN A 73 24.70 26.67 25.32
CA ASN A 73 23.46 26.52 26.09
C ASN A 73 23.21 25.08 26.58
N LEU A 74 23.10 24.89 27.91
CA LEU A 74 22.91 23.59 28.57
C LEU A 74 21.50 22.99 28.35
N GLU A 75 20.50 23.84 28.06
CA GLU A 75 19.10 23.36 27.78
C GLU A 75 18.96 22.61 26.46
N ALA A 76 19.90 22.80 25.54
CA ALA A 76 19.92 22.09 24.27
C ALA A 76 20.26 20.58 24.41
N ASP A 77 20.87 20.16 25.50
CA ASP A 77 21.31 18.77 25.72
C ASP A 77 20.13 17.82 25.92
N GLU A 78 19.12 18.23 26.69
CA GLU A 78 17.88 17.40 26.87
C GLU A 78 17.15 17.18 25.55
N ARG A 79 16.98 18.26 24.78
CA ARG A 79 16.33 18.18 23.48
C ARG A 79 17.10 17.33 22.46
N LEU A 80 18.43 17.43 22.47
CA LEU A 80 19.30 16.58 21.64
C LEU A 80 19.18 15.10 22.00
N PHE A 81 19.04 14.80 23.29
CA PHE A 81 18.78 13.40 23.71
C PHE A 81 17.46 12.87 23.20
N GLU A 82 16.38 13.65 23.33
CA GLU A 82 15.05 13.28 22.82
C GLU A 82 15.07 13.05 21.30
N ILE A 83 15.73 13.93 20.53
CA ILE A 83 15.83 13.79 19.07
C ILE A 83 16.58 12.52 18.69
N LYS A 84 17.67 12.20 19.38
CA LYS A 84 18.43 10.96 19.14
C LYS A 84 17.59 9.72 19.40
N GLU A 85 16.79 9.71 20.46
CA GLU A 85 15.88 8.63 20.78
C GLU A 85 14.78 8.51 19.71
N GLN A 86 14.19 9.63 19.29
CA GLN A 86 13.19 9.67 18.21
C GLN A 86 13.75 9.18 16.88
N LEU A 87 14.99 9.56 16.53
CA LEU A 87 15.67 9.09 15.33
C LEU A 87 15.88 7.57 15.35
N VAL A 88 16.33 7.01 16.47
CA VAL A 88 16.51 5.56 16.62
C VAL A 88 15.19 4.83 16.43
N ASN A 89 14.12 5.29 17.11
CA ASN A 89 12.80 4.68 17.02
C ASN A 89 12.19 4.80 15.62
N THR A 90 12.32 5.98 14.98
CA THR A 90 11.77 6.22 13.64
C THR A 90 12.52 5.41 12.58
N ASN A 91 13.87 5.31 12.69
CA ASN A 91 14.67 4.47 11.79
C ASN A 91 14.34 2.97 11.95
N ALA A 92 14.13 2.48 13.18
CA ALA A 92 13.71 1.10 13.42
C ALA A 92 12.34 0.82 12.77
N ASN A 93 11.37 1.70 12.95
CA ASN A 93 10.06 1.60 12.33
C ASN A 93 10.14 1.66 10.80
N LEU A 94 10.97 2.54 10.25
CA LEU A 94 11.20 2.63 8.81
C LEU A 94 11.74 1.31 8.25
N THR A 95 12.74 0.73 8.89
CA THR A 95 13.36 -0.54 8.45
C THR A 95 12.33 -1.68 8.42
N ILE A 96 11.48 -1.78 9.45
CA ILE A 96 10.43 -2.81 9.52
C ILE A 96 9.40 -2.61 8.40
N LEU A 97 8.96 -1.37 8.18
CA LEU A 97 7.97 -1.07 7.13
C LEU A 97 8.53 -1.23 5.72
N GLU A 98 9.78 -0.88 5.49
CA GLU A 98 10.44 -1.09 4.20
C GLU A 98 10.60 -2.59 3.89
N ALA A 99 11.01 -3.40 4.87
CA ALA A 99 11.09 -4.85 4.70
C ALA A 99 9.71 -5.44 4.37
N LYS A 100 8.69 -5.07 5.11
CA LYS A 100 7.31 -5.49 4.85
C LYS A 100 6.83 -5.08 3.46
N TRP A 101 7.07 -3.83 3.07
CA TRP A 101 6.69 -3.33 1.74
C TRP A 101 7.41 -4.08 0.60
N GLN A 102 8.70 -4.35 0.75
CA GLN A 102 9.45 -5.12 -0.25
C GLN A 102 8.91 -6.53 -0.41
N GLU A 103 8.56 -7.19 0.69
CA GLU A 103 7.99 -8.54 0.68
C GLU A 103 6.61 -8.55 0.02
N GLU A 104 5.71 -7.62 0.39
CA GLU A 104 4.40 -7.47 -0.24
C GLU A 104 4.52 -7.17 -1.74
N SER A 105 5.41 -6.24 -2.12
CA SER A 105 5.63 -5.83 -3.50
C SER A 105 6.12 -6.98 -4.37
N LYS A 106 7.02 -7.84 -3.83
CA LYS A 106 7.50 -9.03 -4.52
C LYS A 106 6.37 -10.01 -4.79
N ILE A 107 5.57 -10.35 -3.77
CA ILE A 107 4.44 -11.28 -3.92
C ILE A 107 3.41 -10.72 -4.91
N VAL A 108 3.09 -9.43 -4.83
CA VAL A 108 2.14 -8.79 -5.74
C VAL A 108 2.66 -8.81 -7.18
N SER A 109 3.96 -8.58 -7.42
CA SER A 109 4.55 -8.65 -8.76
C SER A 109 4.49 -10.07 -9.34
N GLU A 110 4.71 -11.09 -8.53
CA GLU A 110 4.55 -12.50 -8.91
C GLU A 110 3.08 -12.83 -9.25
N LEU A 111 2.14 -12.37 -8.42
CA LEU A 111 0.70 -12.51 -8.69
C LEU A 111 0.28 -11.87 -10.00
N VAL A 112 0.76 -10.67 -10.30
CA VAL A 112 0.49 -9.98 -11.57
C VAL A 112 1.05 -10.78 -12.75
N SER A 113 2.27 -11.29 -12.63
CA SER A 113 2.91 -12.10 -13.69
C SER A 113 2.15 -13.41 -13.97
N ILE A 114 1.71 -14.12 -12.92
CA ILE A 114 0.91 -15.34 -13.04
C ILE A 114 -0.42 -15.04 -13.73
N ARG A 115 -1.10 -13.96 -13.34
CA ARG A 115 -2.35 -13.55 -13.98
C ARG A 115 -2.19 -13.22 -15.46
N HIS A 116 -1.11 -12.54 -15.83
CA HIS A 116 -0.81 -12.30 -17.24
C HIS A 116 -0.60 -13.61 -18.01
N LYS A 117 0.06 -14.60 -17.43
CA LYS A 117 0.21 -15.92 -18.03
C LYS A 117 -1.15 -16.63 -18.22
N ILE A 118 -2.02 -16.60 -17.21
CA ILE A 118 -3.36 -17.19 -17.27
C ILE A 118 -4.20 -16.53 -18.35
N ILE A 119 -4.19 -15.21 -18.46
CA ILE A 119 -4.97 -14.44 -19.45
C ILE A 119 -4.48 -14.70 -20.88
N ASN A 120 -3.18 -14.87 -21.07
CA ASN A 120 -2.55 -15.06 -22.38
C ASN A 120 -2.52 -16.54 -22.81
N SER A 121 -2.89 -17.49 -21.94
CA SER A 121 -3.04 -18.89 -22.32
C SER A 121 -4.36 -19.10 -23.05
N ASP A 122 -4.29 -19.41 -24.35
CA ASP A 122 -5.45 -19.59 -25.24
C ASP A 122 -6.35 -20.82 -24.90
N THR A 123 -5.90 -21.68 -23.98
CA THR A 123 -6.60 -22.91 -23.59
C THR A 123 -6.89 -22.91 -22.09
N LEU A 124 -8.13 -22.60 -21.73
CA LEU A 124 -8.65 -22.66 -20.35
C LEU A 124 -8.68 -24.08 -19.73
N LEU A 125 -8.33 -25.11 -20.48
CA LEU A 125 -8.49 -26.52 -20.10
C LEU A 125 -7.17 -27.30 -19.92
N ASP A 126 -5.99 -26.64 -19.98
CA ASP A 126 -4.71 -27.32 -19.78
C ASP A 126 -4.41 -27.54 -18.29
N GLN A 127 -3.84 -28.72 -17.97
CA GLN A 127 -3.35 -29.04 -16.61
C GLN A 127 -2.37 -28.01 -16.07
N SER A 128 -1.60 -27.36 -16.96
CA SER A 128 -0.70 -26.25 -16.64
C SER A 128 -1.43 -25.04 -16.02
N ASN A 129 -2.67 -24.78 -16.39
CA ASN A 129 -3.47 -23.71 -15.82
C ASN A 129 -3.92 -24.03 -14.39
N ASN A 130 -4.20 -25.27 -14.06
CA ASN A 130 -4.57 -25.67 -12.69
C ASN A 130 -3.41 -25.42 -11.70
N GLU A 131 -2.17 -25.70 -12.08
CA GLU A 131 -0.99 -25.40 -11.26
C GLU A 131 -0.81 -23.88 -11.05
N LEU A 132 -1.09 -23.07 -12.06
CA LEU A 132 -1.04 -21.61 -11.96
C LEU A 132 -2.13 -21.06 -11.03
N PHE A 133 -3.34 -21.62 -11.08
CA PHE A 133 -4.42 -21.24 -10.15
C PHE A 133 -4.11 -21.63 -8.70
N ASP A 134 -3.55 -22.82 -8.47
CA ASP A 134 -3.14 -23.25 -7.13
C ASP A 134 -2.01 -22.37 -6.59
N THR A 135 -1.01 -22.05 -7.43
CA THR A 135 0.06 -21.13 -7.06
C THR A 135 -0.48 -19.73 -6.72
N GLN A 136 -1.40 -19.22 -7.53
CA GLN A 136 -2.05 -17.93 -7.26
C GLN A 136 -2.78 -17.93 -5.91
N ARG A 137 -3.48 -19.03 -5.57
CA ARG A 137 -4.20 -19.15 -4.31
C ARG A 137 -3.26 -19.15 -3.12
N ILE A 138 -2.16 -19.91 -3.19
CA ILE A 138 -1.13 -19.95 -2.14
C ILE A 138 -0.50 -18.56 -1.93
N LEU A 139 -0.15 -17.87 -3.01
CA LEU A 139 0.42 -16.53 -2.93
C LEU A 139 -0.55 -15.51 -2.32
N LEU A 140 -1.86 -15.60 -2.62
CA LEU A 140 -2.88 -14.74 -2.02
C LEU A 140 -3.04 -15.00 -0.52
N GLU A 141 -2.99 -16.27 -0.08
CA GLU A 141 -3.04 -16.62 1.33
C GLU A 141 -1.80 -16.12 2.08
N ASN A 142 -0.62 -16.31 1.52
CA ASN A 142 0.64 -15.78 2.07
C ASN A 142 0.59 -14.25 2.18
N LEU A 143 0.14 -13.57 1.12
CA LEU A 143 0.01 -12.12 1.12
C LEU A 143 -0.92 -11.64 2.24
N LYS A 144 -2.08 -12.29 2.43
CA LYS A 144 -3.01 -11.96 3.51
C LYS A 144 -2.39 -12.11 4.90
N GLN A 145 -1.56 -13.13 5.11
CA GLN A 145 -0.87 -13.34 6.39
C GLN A 145 0.15 -12.23 6.67
N ILE A 146 0.93 -11.82 5.66
CA ILE A 146 1.94 -10.76 5.78
C ILE A 146 1.28 -9.39 5.97
N GLN A 147 0.23 -9.11 5.22
CA GLN A 147 -0.48 -7.82 5.28
C GLN A 147 -1.18 -7.59 6.61
N GLY A 148 -1.80 -8.63 7.17
CA GLY A 148 -2.62 -8.50 8.36
C GLY A 148 -3.76 -7.48 8.17
N SER A 149 -3.89 -6.54 9.11
CA SER A 149 -4.95 -5.50 9.07
C SER A 149 -4.60 -4.25 8.25
N ALA A 150 -3.33 -4.07 7.88
CA ALA A 150 -2.84 -2.85 7.20
C ALA A 150 -1.99 -3.21 5.97
N PRO A 151 -2.63 -3.43 4.80
CA PRO A 151 -1.94 -3.71 3.55
C PRO A 151 -1.21 -2.47 3.05
N LEU A 152 0.04 -2.64 2.60
CA LEU A 152 0.84 -1.57 1.99
C LEU A 152 0.69 -1.57 0.47
N VAL A 153 0.52 -2.74 -0.15
CA VAL A 153 0.37 -2.92 -1.60
C VAL A 153 -0.91 -3.69 -1.90
N LEU A 154 -1.76 -3.15 -2.78
CA LEU A 154 -3.02 -3.77 -3.15
C LEU A 154 -2.84 -4.67 -4.38
N PRO A 155 -3.15 -6.00 -4.30
CA PRO A 155 -2.94 -6.93 -5.41
C PRO A 155 -4.03 -6.86 -6.50
N LEU A 156 -5.22 -6.33 -6.14
CA LEU A 156 -6.41 -6.31 -7.00
C LEU A 156 -7.43 -5.29 -6.52
N VAL A 157 -8.45 -5.02 -7.34
CA VAL A 157 -9.60 -4.19 -6.97
C VAL A 157 -10.70 -5.10 -6.44
N ASP A 158 -10.89 -5.05 -5.13
CA ASP A 158 -11.95 -5.76 -4.38
C ASP A 158 -12.96 -4.78 -3.78
N ALA A 159 -13.93 -5.27 -3.05
CA ALA A 159 -14.92 -4.45 -2.36
C ALA A 159 -14.28 -3.50 -1.34
N HIS A 160 -13.17 -3.91 -0.72
CA HIS A 160 -12.43 -3.10 0.26
C HIS A 160 -11.71 -1.92 -0.40
N ALA A 161 -11.09 -2.16 -1.57
CA ALA A 161 -10.48 -1.11 -2.36
C ALA A 161 -11.49 -0.04 -2.78
N ILE A 162 -12.73 -0.45 -3.12
CA ILE A 162 -13.83 0.48 -3.43
C ILE A 162 -14.26 1.26 -2.18
N ALA A 163 -14.42 0.59 -1.03
CA ALA A 163 -14.83 1.25 0.21
C ALA A 163 -13.83 2.32 0.68
N ASN A 164 -12.54 2.11 0.46
CA ASN A 164 -11.49 3.04 0.83
C ASN A 164 -11.43 4.30 -0.04
N VAL A 165 -12.19 4.38 -1.13
CA VAL A 165 -12.26 5.57 -2.00
C VAL A 165 -13.30 6.57 -1.51
N ILE A 166 -14.32 6.10 -0.80
CA ILE A 166 -15.41 6.93 -0.26
C ILE A 166 -15.04 7.45 1.12
#